data_ace8a02f16a056ab6237bbed52b92479
#
_entry.id   ace8a02f16a056ab6237bbed52b92479
#
_cell.length_a   1.000
_cell.length_b   1.000
_cell.length_c   1.000
_cell.angle_alpha   90.00
_cell.angle_beta   90.00
_cell.angle_gamma   90.00
#
_symmetry.space_group_name_H-M   'P 1'
#
loop_
_entity.id
_entity.type
_entity.pdbx_description
1 polymer ?
#
loop_
_entity_poly.entity_id
_entity_poly.type
_entity_poly.pdbx_seq_one_letter_code
_entity_poly.pdbx_strand_id
1 'polypeptide(L)'
;MKCCLAGETKYISSKAHSDPKLIDDLHSLKLPISPLLLNSTGVIGWRIPRTELIDAVPEAIKNLQSSSILPAAESIMTTDRFPKVASRTLSNGAILSGIAKGAGMIEPNMATMLSYILTDADIPGEKLQEMLNDSVDKTYNSISVDGDESTSDTVVCVSSGYVGGGGGEEFMVEFKRELDNICLELSELIVRNGEGTKHVIEVEVTNFPGDDAEARKLGRHVVNSPLFKCAVSGNDPNTGRLAAAVGSFMGKRSENWTGERGLELTLGSRVIFKDGQFVLETDEGLAIEDELSDYMRAAEFEPTQTFPEHSKTVKVGIHFRENGGSGSARVFGSDLTSDYVSINADYRS
;
A
#
# COMPACT_ATOMS: atom_id res chain seq x y z
N MET A 1 -4.10 -1.82 27.36
CA MET A 1 -4.19 -1.68 25.90
C MET A 1 -3.08 -0.75 25.44
N LYS A 2 -2.22 -1.19 24.53
CA LYS A 2 -1.12 -0.41 23.99
C LYS A 2 -1.48 -0.07 22.55
N CYS A 3 -1.42 1.21 22.18
CA CYS A 3 -1.76 1.67 20.84
C CYS A 3 -0.53 2.33 20.22
N CYS A 4 -0.18 1.94 19.01
CA CYS A 4 0.92 2.50 18.23
C CYS A 4 0.38 3.04 16.91
N LEU A 5 0.89 4.20 16.53
CA LEU A 5 0.55 4.91 15.31
C LEU A 5 1.79 4.95 14.42
N ALA A 6 1.70 4.46 13.21
CA ALA A 6 2.69 4.76 12.20
C ALA A 6 2.25 6.01 11.45
N GLY A 7 3.13 6.98 11.43
CA GLY A 7 2.92 8.24 10.76
C GLY A 7 3.53 9.41 11.50
N GLU A 8 3.84 10.49 10.80
CA GLU A 8 4.21 11.72 11.49
C GLU A 8 3.01 12.20 12.31
N THR A 9 3.10 12.10 13.64
CA THR A 9 2.15 12.62 14.61
C THR A 9 1.79 14.10 14.41
N LYS A 10 2.55 14.81 13.62
CA LYS A 10 2.28 16.20 13.22
C LYS A 10 1.01 16.36 12.37
N TYR A 11 0.56 15.30 11.66
CA TYR A 11 -0.63 15.36 10.81
C TYR A 11 -1.91 14.86 11.48
N ILE A 12 -1.82 14.10 12.56
CA ILE A 12 -2.98 13.75 13.39
C ILE A 12 -3.52 15.00 14.09
N SER A 13 -2.67 16.02 14.28
CA SER A 13 -3.08 17.35 14.74
C SER A 13 -3.48 18.30 13.61
N SER A 14 -3.62 17.83 12.37
CA SER A 14 -4.08 18.69 11.30
C SER A 14 -5.48 19.19 11.65
N LYS A 15 -5.62 20.50 11.70
CA LYS A 15 -6.84 21.23 12.09
C LYS A 15 -8.10 20.83 11.29
N ALA A 16 -7.95 20.00 10.26
CA ALA A 16 -9.04 19.55 9.40
C ALA A 16 -9.93 18.46 10.06
N HIS A 17 -9.40 17.69 11.02
CA HIS A 17 -10.11 16.56 11.63
C HIS A 17 -10.33 16.68 13.14
N SER A 18 -9.82 17.70 13.78
CA SER A 18 -10.12 17.99 15.17
C SER A 18 -11.22 19.03 15.28
N ASP A 19 -12.49 18.65 15.10
CA ASP A 19 -13.58 19.41 15.66
C ASP A 19 -13.52 19.23 17.19
N PRO A 20 -13.04 20.22 17.98
CA PRO A 20 -12.93 20.08 19.42
C PRO A 20 -14.27 19.72 20.08
N LYS A 21 -15.38 20.20 19.47
CA LYS A 21 -16.72 19.88 19.95
C LYS A 21 -17.09 18.41 19.73
N LEU A 22 -16.64 17.78 18.63
CA LEU A 22 -16.85 16.35 18.41
C LEU A 22 -16.13 15.52 19.49
N ILE A 23 -14.91 15.90 19.82
CA ILE A 23 -14.12 15.25 20.87
C ILE A 23 -14.82 15.40 22.23
N ASP A 24 -15.25 16.61 22.58
CA ASP A 24 -15.96 16.90 23.83
C ASP A 24 -17.29 16.13 23.92
N ASP A 25 -18.05 16.06 22.84
CA ASP A 25 -19.30 15.32 22.80
C ASP A 25 -19.07 13.80 22.94
N LEU A 26 -18.08 13.24 22.26
CA LEU A 26 -17.71 11.84 22.41
C LEU A 26 -17.24 11.52 23.85
N HIS A 27 -16.47 12.41 24.49
CA HIS A 27 -16.10 12.27 25.90
C HIS A 27 -17.33 12.33 26.81
N SER A 28 -18.33 13.16 26.46
CA SER A 28 -19.56 13.29 27.24
C SER A 28 -20.42 12.02 27.27
N LEU A 29 -20.26 11.14 26.27
CA LEU A 29 -20.97 9.84 26.19
C LEU A 29 -20.50 8.85 27.27
N LYS A 30 -19.43 9.16 28.03
CA LYS A 30 -18.86 8.27 29.07
C LYS A 30 -18.66 6.86 28.58
N LEU A 31 -18.09 6.74 27.39
CA LEU A 31 -17.84 5.44 26.77
C LEU A 31 -16.94 4.58 27.67
N PRO A 32 -17.14 3.25 27.69
CA PRO A 32 -16.29 2.33 28.47
C PRO A 32 -14.89 2.17 27.88
N ILE A 33 -14.54 2.98 26.87
CA ILE A 33 -13.28 2.96 26.13
C ILE A 33 -12.59 4.33 26.21
N SER A 34 -11.33 4.33 26.58
CA SER A 34 -10.48 5.53 26.63
C SER A 34 -9.00 5.12 26.55
N PRO A 35 -8.15 5.81 25.80
CA PRO A 35 -8.45 6.99 24.97
C PRO A 35 -9.17 6.64 23.65
N LEU A 36 -9.90 7.59 23.09
CA LEU A 36 -10.47 7.53 21.76
C LEU A 36 -9.46 8.05 20.75
N LEU A 37 -9.25 7.28 19.69
CA LEU A 37 -8.47 7.70 18.53
C LEU A 37 -9.44 7.88 17.34
N LEU A 38 -9.59 9.12 16.89
CA LEU A 38 -10.48 9.45 15.80
C LEU A 38 -9.73 9.43 14.47
N ASN A 39 -10.25 8.67 13.54
CA ASN A 39 -9.81 8.65 12.16
C ASN A 39 -11.02 8.80 11.25
N SER A 40 -10.88 9.55 10.18
CA SER A 40 -11.96 9.71 9.22
C SER A 40 -11.42 9.81 7.81
N THR A 41 -12.28 9.47 6.85
CA THR A 41 -12.05 9.65 5.42
C THR A 41 -13.33 10.18 4.80
N GLY A 42 -13.23 10.85 3.65
CA GLY A 42 -14.37 11.43 2.94
C GLY A 42 -13.91 12.49 1.96
N VAL A 43 -14.88 13.18 1.33
CA VAL A 43 -14.58 14.24 0.37
C VAL A 43 -13.94 15.43 1.08
N ILE A 44 -12.78 15.87 0.59
CA ILE A 44 -12.05 17.02 1.14
C ILE A 44 -12.93 18.27 1.10
N GLY A 45 -12.98 18.97 2.23
CA GLY A 45 -13.80 20.19 2.37
C GLY A 45 -15.24 19.96 2.81
N TRP A 46 -15.70 18.71 2.86
CA TRP A 46 -17.02 18.40 3.42
C TRP A 46 -16.94 18.24 4.93
N ARG A 47 -18.01 18.68 5.61
CA ARG A 47 -18.09 18.55 7.07
C ARG A 47 -18.48 17.13 7.45
N ILE A 48 -17.84 16.59 8.48
CA ILE A 48 -18.25 15.34 9.11
C ILE A 48 -19.68 15.50 9.66
N PRO A 49 -20.60 14.55 9.40
CA PRO A 49 -21.96 14.56 9.94
C PRO A 49 -21.93 14.24 11.45
N ARG A 50 -21.65 15.27 12.24
CA ARG A 50 -21.33 15.14 13.66
C ARG A 50 -22.48 14.55 14.48
N THR A 51 -23.70 15.03 14.27
CA THR A 51 -24.88 14.59 15.02
C THR A 51 -25.12 13.10 14.78
N GLU A 52 -25.15 12.70 13.51
CA GLU A 52 -25.36 11.33 13.08
C GLU A 52 -24.28 10.39 13.62
N LEU A 53 -23.05 10.86 13.66
CA LEU A 53 -21.93 10.07 14.19
C LEU A 53 -22.08 9.84 15.70
N ILE A 54 -22.41 10.89 16.47
CA ILE A 54 -22.60 10.80 17.91
C ILE A 54 -23.79 9.90 18.25
N ASP A 55 -24.89 10.01 17.51
CA ASP A 55 -26.10 9.21 17.70
C ASP A 55 -25.86 7.72 17.38
N ALA A 56 -24.95 7.41 16.44
CA ALA A 56 -24.61 6.04 16.07
C ALA A 56 -23.69 5.32 17.07
N VAL A 57 -22.87 6.05 17.85
CA VAL A 57 -21.87 5.44 18.73
C VAL A 57 -22.47 4.46 19.76
N PRO A 58 -23.58 4.77 20.48
CA PRO A 58 -24.15 3.84 21.45
C PRO A 58 -24.60 2.52 20.82
N GLU A 59 -25.12 2.56 19.59
CA GLU A 59 -25.54 1.36 18.86
C GLU A 59 -24.32 0.57 18.37
N ALA A 60 -23.28 1.24 17.87
CA ALA A 60 -22.03 0.58 17.50
C ALA A 60 -21.40 -0.18 18.68
N ILE A 61 -21.44 0.39 19.89
CA ILE A 61 -20.92 -0.26 21.10
C ILE A 61 -21.73 -1.51 21.45
N LYS A 62 -23.06 -1.47 21.32
CA LYS A 62 -23.93 -2.65 21.57
C LYS A 62 -23.65 -3.78 20.58
N ASN A 63 -23.24 -3.44 19.38
CA ASN A 63 -22.95 -4.39 18.31
C ASN A 63 -21.50 -4.90 18.31
N LEU A 64 -20.67 -4.52 19.30
CA LEU A 64 -19.34 -5.10 19.46
C LEU A 64 -19.45 -6.61 19.65
N GLN A 65 -18.64 -7.35 18.90
CA GLN A 65 -18.63 -8.80 18.90
C GLN A 65 -17.20 -9.33 18.72
N SER A 66 -16.96 -10.58 19.10
CA SER A 66 -15.63 -11.21 19.06
C SER A 66 -15.46 -12.26 17.96
N SER A 67 -16.50 -12.50 17.15
CA SER A 67 -16.49 -13.60 16.18
C SER A 67 -15.86 -13.26 14.84
N SER A 68 -15.88 -11.99 14.43
CA SER A 68 -15.35 -11.58 13.13
C SER A 68 -14.97 -10.10 13.09
N ILE A 69 -13.87 -9.75 12.42
CA ILE A 69 -13.47 -8.38 12.13
C ILE A 69 -14.09 -7.86 10.79
N LEU A 70 -14.71 -8.76 10.02
CA LEU A 70 -15.26 -8.45 8.69
C LEU A 70 -16.28 -7.30 8.69
N PRO A 71 -17.25 -7.23 9.63
CA PRO A 71 -18.20 -6.09 9.64
C PRO A 71 -17.51 -4.73 9.81
N ALA A 72 -16.40 -4.68 10.55
CA ALA A 72 -15.60 -3.45 10.67
C ALA A 72 -14.89 -3.12 9.36
N ALA A 73 -14.35 -4.13 8.65
CA ALA A 73 -13.73 -3.93 7.35
C ALA A 73 -14.72 -3.42 6.29
N GLU A 74 -15.95 -3.95 6.30
CA GLU A 74 -17.03 -3.51 5.40
C GLU A 74 -17.49 -2.09 5.71
N SER A 75 -17.54 -1.71 6.99
CA SER A 75 -18.06 -0.40 7.42
C SER A 75 -17.12 0.78 7.10
N ILE A 76 -15.83 0.53 6.89
CA ILE A 76 -14.85 1.58 6.54
C ILE A 76 -14.66 1.76 5.03
N MET A 77 -15.28 0.91 4.21
CA MET A 77 -15.20 1.00 2.74
C MET A 77 -15.85 2.27 2.23
N THR A 78 -15.28 2.83 1.14
CA THR A 78 -15.84 3.97 0.40
C THR A 78 -16.07 3.58 -1.06
N THR A 79 -15.09 3.75 -1.94
CA THR A 79 -15.10 3.26 -3.31
C THR A 79 -14.55 1.85 -3.45
N ASP A 80 -14.19 1.25 -2.34
CA ASP A 80 -13.68 -0.12 -2.26
C ASP A 80 -14.72 -1.13 -2.80
N ARG A 81 -14.25 -2.10 -3.61
CA ARG A 81 -15.10 -3.14 -4.20
C ARG A 81 -15.24 -4.37 -3.30
N PHE A 82 -14.29 -4.56 -2.38
CA PHE A 82 -14.28 -5.66 -1.42
C PHE A 82 -13.59 -5.26 -0.11
N PRO A 83 -13.99 -5.86 1.03
CA PRO A 83 -13.35 -5.65 2.31
C PRO A 83 -11.95 -6.30 2.32
N LYS A 84 -10.98 -5.62 2.93
CA LYS A 84 -9.60 -6.10 3.05
C LYS A 84 -9.34 -6.54 4.47
N VAL A 85 -9.08 -7.83 4.62
CA VAL A 85 -8.88 -8.49 5.93
C VAL A 85 -7.73 -9.48 5.83
N ALA A 86 -6.85 -9.47 6.81
CA ALA A 86 -5.79 -10.45 6.98
C ALA A 86 -5.72 -10.90 8.44
N SER A 87 -5.42 -12.17 8.70
CA SER A 87 -5.30 -12.70 10.06
C SER A 87 -4.26 -13.81 10.15
N ARG A 88 -3.59 -13.87 11.28
CA ARG A 88 -2.58 -14.90 11.62
C ARG A 88 -2.77 -15.36 13.05
N THR A 89 -2.50 -16.64 13.30
CA THR A 89 -2.37 -17.20 14.65
C THR A 89 -0.91 -17.41 14.93
N LEU A 90 -0.41 -16.86 16.03
CA LEU A 90 0.97 -16.93 16.45
C LEU A 90 1.24 -18.21 17.26
N SER A 91 2.51 -18.57 17.43
CA SER A 91 2.93 -19.81 18.10
C SER A 91 2.45 -19.95 19.55
N ASN A 92 2.24 -18.83 20.25
CA ASN A 92 1.69 -18.81 21.61
C ASN A 92 0.14 -18.81 21.67
N GLY A 93 -0.51 -18.94 20.52
CA GLY A 93 -1.97 -18.90 20.38
C GLY A 93 -2.57 -17.48 20.29
N ALA A 94 -1.75 -16.42 20.35
CA ALA A 94 -2.22 -15.07 20.12
C ALA A 94 -2.65 -14.87 18.66
N ILE A 95 -3.59 -13.95 18.45
CA ILE A 95 -4.10 -13.59 17.13
C ILE A 95 -3.56 -12.22 16.74
N LEU A 96 -3.13 -12.10 15.49
CA LEU A 96 -2.81 -10.85 14.83
C LEU A 96 -3.75 -10.69 13.64
N SER A 97 -4.61 -9.69 13.65
CA SER A 97 -5.60 -9.44 12.60
C SER A 97 -5.54 -7.99 12.15
N GLY A 98 -5.72 -7.77 10.86
CA GLY A 98 -5.72 -6.43 10.28
C GLY A 98 -6.85 -6.25 9.28
N ILE A 99 -7.32 -5.00 9.19
CA ILE A 99 -8.23 -4.53 8.14
C ILE A 99 -7.67 -3.28 7.51
N ALA A 100 -8.01 -3.06 6.24
CA ALA A 100 -7.65 -1.84 5.53
C ALA A 100 -8.76 -1.39 4.59
N LYS A 101 -8.75 -0.10 4.25
CA LYS A 101 -9.58 0.48 3.19
C LYS A 101 -8.75 1.41 2.32
N GLY A 102 -9.16 1.57 1.09
CA GLY A 102 -8.61 2.48 0.10
C GLY A 102 -8.68 1.89 -1.31
N ALA A 103 -8.96 2.74 -2.29
CA ALA A 103 -9.07 2.39 -3.70
C ALA A 103 -8.59 3.51 -4.63
N GLY A 104 -8.73 4.78 -4.25
CA GLY A 104 -8.23 5.96 -4.95
C GLY A 104 -7.59 6.95 -3.98
N MET A 105 -6.87 7.93 -4.52
CA MET A 105 -6.01 8.87 -3.79
C MET A 105 -5.01 8.09 -2.92
N ILE A 106 -4.23 7.21 -3.58
CA ILE A 106 -3.28 6.30 -2.93
C ILE A 106 -1.88 6.52 -3.48
N GLU A 107 -1.10 7.30 -2.77
CA GLU A 107 0.35 7.26 -2.74
C GLU A 107 0.82 7.57 -1.32
N PRO A 108 0.90 6.60 -0.44
CA PRO A 108 1.31 6.86 0.93
C PRO A 108 2.75 7.40 1.00
N ASN A 109 2.87 8.67 1.20
CA ASN A 109 3.78 9.35 2.08
C ASN A 109 2.89 9.73 3.26
N MET A 110 1.93 8.81 3.45
CA MET A 110 0.72 8.75 4.24
C MET A 110 -0.51 9.46 3.64
N ALA A 111 -1.26 8.74 2.73
CA ALA A 111 -2.45 9.23 2.01
C ALA A 111 -3.68 8.29 2.11
N THR A 112 -4.90 8.71 1.94
CA THR A 112 -6.32 8.22 2.07
C THR A 112 -6.57 6.73 2.39
N MET A 113 -5.63 6.01 2.97
CA MET A 113 -5.86 4.67 3.47
C MET A 113 -6.04 4.67 4.99
N LEU A 114 -6.92 3.85 5.46
CA LEU A 114 -7.02 3.52 6.87
C LEU A 114 -6.66 2.05 7.04
N SER A 115 -5.77 1.74 7.97
CA SER A 115 -5.46 0.38 8.35
C SER A 115 -5.42 0.22 9.86
N TYR A 116 -6.09 -0.80 10.35
CA TYR A 116 -6.17 -1.13 11.76
C TYR A 116 -5.67 -2.55 11.97
N ILE A 117 -4.62 -2.69 12.77
CA ILE A 117 -4.01 -3.97 13.11
C ILE A 117 -4.24 -4.21 14.60
N LEU A 118 -4.81 -5.34 14.94
CA LEU A 118 -5.18 -5.70 16.30
C LEU A 118 -4.49 -6.99 16.70
N THR A 119 -3.97 -7.03 17.91
CA THR A 119 -3.43 -8.27 18.49
C THR A 119 -3.77 -8.39 19.97
N ASP A 120 -3.95 -9.60 20.44
CA ASP A 120 -4.05 -9.95 21.85
C ASP A 120 -2.72 -10.39 22.46
N ALA A 121 -1.64 -10.48 21.68
CA ALA A 121 -0.29 -10.66 22.18
C ALA A 121 0.16 -9.49 23.08
N ASP A 122 0.98 -9.77 24.10
CA ASP A 122 1.59 -8.74 24.96
C ASP A 122 2.93 -8.26 24.37
N ILE A 123 2.86 -7.17 23.60
CA ILE A 123 4.03 -6.54 23.00
C ILE A 123 4.32 -5.20 23.70
N PRO A 124 5.57 -4.92 24.13
CA PRO A 124 5.94 -3.61 24.67
C PRO A 124 5.66 -2.49 23.67
N GLY A 125 5.05 -1.38 24.13
CA GLY A 125 4.59 -0.30 23.24
C GLY A 125 5.70 0.30 22.38
N GLU A 126 6.88 0.54 22.93
CA GLU A 126 8.04 1.05 22.17
C GLU A 126 8.47 0.09 21.07
N LYS A 127 8.51 -1.22 21.37
CA LYS A 127 8.85 -2.25 20.37
C LYS A 127 7.77 -2.38 19.31
N LEU A 128 6.51 -2.30 19.70
CA LEU A 128 5.39 -2.32 18.74
C LEU A 128 5.47 -1.13 17.78
N GLN A 129 5.82 0.06 18.29
CA GLN A 129 5.98 1.25 17.45
C GLN A 129 7.17 1.12 16.48
N GLU A 130 8.32 0.65 16.96
CA GLU A 130 9.50 0.39 16.14
C GLU A 130 9.20 -0.59 15.01
N MET A 131 8.57 -1.72 15.34
CA MET A 131 8.18 -2.75 14.37
C MET A 131 7.16 -2.23 13.36
N LEU A 132 6.16 -1.45 13.81
CA LEU A 132 5.15 -0.89 12.92
C LEU A 132 5.76 0.11 11.94
N ASN A 133 6.63 0.99 12.38
CA ASN A 133 7.30 1.96 11.50
C ASN A 133 8.08 1.25 10.39
N ASP A 134 8.89 0.25 10.74
CA ASP A 134 9.65 -0.52 9.75
C ASP A 134 8.73 -1.29 8.77
N SER A 135 7.64 -1.89 9.28
CA SER A 135 6.68 -2.59 8.43
C SER A 135 5.99 -1.64 7.45
N VAL A 136 5.53 -0.47 7.92
CA VAL A 136 4.84 0.54 7.11
C VAL A 136 5.73 1.06 5.99
N ASP A 137 7.00 1.30 6.26
CA ASP A 137 7.96 1.78 5.26
C ASP A 137 8.14 0.81 4.10
N LYS A 138 8.14 -0.49 4.38
CA LYS A 138 8.33 -1.55 3.38
C LYS A 138 7.05 -1.95 2.65
N THR A 139 5.89 -1.55 3.15
CA THR A 139 4.59 -2.00 2.66
C THR A 139 3.70 -0.83 2.23
N TYR A 140 3.01 -0.17 3.14
CA TYR A 140 2.09 0.93 2.81
C TYR A 140 2.80 2.11 2.14
N ASN A 141 4.01 2.50 2.59
CA ASN A 141 4.80 3.55 1.93
C ASN A 141 5.42 3.10 0.59
N SER A 142 5.20 1.86 0.20
CA SER A 142 5.72 1.24 -1.03
C SER A 142 4.60 0.87 -2.01
N ILE A 143 3.47 1.55 -1.95
CA ILE A 143 2.38 1.39 -2.93
C ILE A 143 2.00 2.73 -3.56
N SER A 144 1.37 2.69 -4.75
CA SER A 144 0.69 3.82 -5.36
C SER A 144 -0.43 3.34 -6.29
N VAL A 145 -1.56 4.05 -6.32
CA VAL A 145 -2.63 3.86 -7.31
C VAL A 145 -2.61 5.00 -8.32
N ASP A 146 -2.56 6.23 -7.89
CA ASP A 146 -2.72 7.42 -8.74
C ASP A 146 -1.72 8.56 -8.47
N GLY A 147 -0.81 8.38 -7.52
CA GLY A 147 0.21 9.36 -7.19
C GLY A 147 -0.28 10.53 -6.34
N ASP A 148 -1.54 10.49 -5.90
CA ASP A 148 -2.13 11.54 -5.06
C ASP A 148 -2.03 11.22 -3.57
N GLU A 149 -1.49 12.19 -2.80
CA GLU A 149 -1.39 12.10 -1.34
C GLU A 149 -2.67 12.59 -0.66
N SER A 150 -3.07 11.98 0.46
CA SER A 150 -4.20 12.45 1.27
C SER A 150 -3.76 13.01 2.62
N THR A 151 -4.69 13.66 3.29
CA THR A 151 -4.51 14.22 4.64
C THR A 151 -5.01 13.29 5.75
N SER A 152 -5.50 12.09 5.40
CA SER A 152 -6.24 11.22 6.34
C SER A 152 -5.57 9.88 6.64
N ASP A 153 -4.40 9.61 6.06
CA ASP A 153 -3.75 8.31 6.23
C ASP A 153 -3.41 7.96 7.64
N THR A 154 -3.73 6.73 7.95
CA THR A 154 -3.47 6.23 9.28
C THR A 154 -3.26 4.73 9.27
N VAL A 155 -2.16 4.26 9.86
CA VAL A 155 -1.97 2.87 10.26
C VAL A 155 -1.90 2.81 11.78
N VAL A 156 -2.80 2.05 12.39
CA VAL A 156 -2.88 1.85 13.83
C VAL A 156 -2.61 0.41 14.15
N CYS A 157 -1.71 0.14 15.09
CA CYS A 157 -1.54 -1.18 15.68
C CYS A 157 -1.86 -1.15 17.17
N VAL A 158 -2.75 -2.04 17.61
CA VAL A 158 -3.22 -2.12 18.99
C VAL A 158 -2.92 -3.49 19.57
N SER A 159 -2.23 -3.51 20.72
CA SER A 159 -1.98 -4.72 21.51
C SER A 159 -2.79 -4.66 22.80
N SER A 160 -3.64 -5.66 23.05
CA SER A 160 -4.38 -5.77 24.30
C SER A 160 -3.57 -6.40 25.43
N GLY A 161 -2.58 -7.23 25.09
CA GLY A 161 -1.79 -7.98 26.06
C GLY A 161 -2.59 -9.11 26.77
N TYR A 162 -3.71 -9.52 26.21
CA TYR A 162 -4.58 -10.54 26.81
C TYR A 162 -3.90 -11.92 26.86
N VAL A 163 -3.22 -12.30 25.80
CA VAL A 163 -2.39 -13.50 25.75
C VAL A 163 -0.99 -13.15 26.23
N GLY A 164 -0.68 -13.48 27.46
CA GLY A 164 0.66 -13.28 28.02
C GLY A 164 1.69 -14.24 27.44
N GLY A 165 2.96 -14.08 27.86
CA GLY A 165 4.06 -15.00 27.47
C GLY A 165 4.79 -14.66 26.18
N GLY A 166 4.52 -13.51 25.58
CA GLY A 166 5.13 -13.04 24.31
C GLY A 166 6.50 -12.37 24.43
N GLY A 167 7.20 -12.50 25.59
CA GLY A 167 8.43 -11.73 25.85
C GLY A 167 9.75 -12.35 25.36
N GLY A 168 9.73 -13.54 24.79
CA GLY A 168 10.94 -14.22 24.29
C GLY A 168 11.40 -13.64 22.94
N GLU A 169 12.73 -13.66 22.69
CA GLU A 169 13.31 -13.13 21.46
C GLU A 169 12.75 -13.83 20.19
N GLU A 170 12.61 -15.15 20.25
CA GLU A 170 12.05 -15.94 19.13
C GLU A 170 10.60 -15.52 18.81
N PHE A 171 9.78 -15.28 19.83
CA PHE A 171 8.41 -14.80 19.64
C PHE A 171 8.37 -13.39 19.05
N MET A 172 9.26 -12.49 19.47
CA MET A 172 9.35 -11.15 18.91
C MET A 172 9.75 -11.15 17.43
N VAL A 173 10.65 -12.06 17.03
CA VAL A 173 11.02 -12.28 15.63
C VAL A 173 9.82 -12.81 14.83
N GLU A 174 9.10 -13.79 15.36
CA GLU A 174 7.87 -14.31 14.76
C GLU A 174 6.82 -13.20 14.59
N PHE A 175 6.54 -12.45 15.67
CA PHE A 175 5.57 -11.37 15.65
C PHE A 175 5.91 -10.32 14.58
N LYS A 176 7.18 -9.89 14.50
CA LYS A 176 7.63 -8.93 13.49
C LYS A 176 7.42 -9.46 12.08
N ARG A 177 7.77 -10.71 11.82
CA ARG A 177 7.58 -11.35 10.51
C ARG A 177 6.09 -11.39 10.12
N GLU A 178 5.22 -11.78 11.05
CA GLU A 178 3.79 -11.87 10.75
C GLU A 178 3.14 -10.47 10.65
N LEU A 179 3.65 -9.47 11.38
CA LEU A 179 3.25 -8.08 11.19
C LEU A 179 3.64 -7.59 9.79
N ASP A 180 4.86 -7.87 9.32
CA ASP A 180 5.29 -7.56 7.96
C ASP A 180 4.38 -8.23 6.92
N ASN A 181 4.07 -9.50 7.12
CA ASN A 181 3.21 -10.26 6.20
C ASN A 181 1.79 -9.69 6.12
N ILE A 182 1.18 -9.32 7.26
CA ILE A 182 -0.15 -8.70 7.29
C ILE A 182 -0.13 -7.32 6.62
N CYS A 183 0.87 -6.49 6.94
CA CYS A 183 1.00 -5.17 6.32
C CYS A 183 1.19 -5.28 4.80
N LEU A 184 2.01 -6.23 4.35
CA LEU A 184 2.22 -6.49 2.92
C LEU A 184 0.92 -6.94 2.25
N GLU A 185 0.24 -7.95 2.80
CA GLU A 185 -1.02 -8.47 2.26
C GLU A 185 -2.07 -7.36 2.14
N LEU A 186 -2.28 -6.57 3.20
CA LEU A 186 -3.24 -5.49 3.20
C LEU A 186 -2.89 -4.37 2.21
N SER A 187 -1.61 -4.04 2.08
CA SER A 187 -1.16 -3.02 1.12
C SER A 187 -1.31 -3.49 -0.34
N GLU A 188 -1.00 -4.76 -0.63
CA GLU A 188 -1.26 -5.35 -1.95
C GLU A 188 -2.76 -5.39 -2.28
N LEU A 189 -3.61 -5.72 -1.29
CA LEU A 189 -5.06 -5.69 -1.44
C LEU A 189 -5.60 -4.29 -1.78
N ILE A 190 -5.00 -3.23 -1.24
CA ILE A 190 -5.34 -1.85 -1.59
C ILE A 190 -5.05 -1.59 -3.07
N VAL A 191 -3.87 -1.93 -3.57
CA VAL A 191 -3.51 -1.74 -4.97
C VAL A 191 -4.41 -2.58 -5.91
N ARG A 192 -4.67 -3.85 -5.57
CA ARG A 192 -5.56 -4.73 -6.35
C ARG A 192 -6.99 -4.21 -6.40
N ASN A 193 -7.41 -3.49 -5.39
CA ASN A 193 -8.72 -2.85 -5.32
C ASN A 193 -8.73 -1.44 -5.93
N GLY A 194 -7.61 -0.95 -6.43
CA GLY A 194 -7.48 0.39 -7.02
C GLY A 194 -8.62 0.68 -7.99
N GLU A 195 -9.11 1.91 -8.00
CA GLU A 195 -10.21 2.33 -8.87
C GLU A 195 -9.89 2.04 -10.33
N GLY A 196 -10.74 1.25 -11.00
CA GLY A 196 -10.57 0.86 -12.39
C GLY A 196 -9.38 -0.07 -12.68
N THR A 197 -8.65 -0.56 -11.65
CA THR A 197 -7.45 -1.39 -11.80
C THR A 197 -7.79 -2.74 -12.44
N LYS A 198 -7.00 -3.13 -13.44
CA LYS A 198 -7.00 -4.45 -14.10
C LYS A 198 -5.67 -5.18 -13.96
N HIS A 199 -4.57 -4.46 -13.72
CA HIS A 199 -3.24 -5.02 -13.49
C HIS A 199 -2.61 -4.41 -12.26
N VAL A 200 -1.97 -5.25 -11.46
CA VAL A 200 -1.02 -4.81 -10.45
C VAL A 200 0.38 -4.83 -11.06
N ILE A 201 1.09 -3.72 -10.94
CA ILE A 201 2.48 -3.58 -11.34
C ILE A 201 3.35 -3.76 -10.11
N GLU A 202 4.30 -4.67 -10.14
CA GLU A 202 5.29 -4.89 -9.09
C GLU A 202 6.66 -4.47 -9.60
N VAL A 203 7.23 -3.42 -9.02
CA VAL A 203 8.57 -2.92 -9.37
C VAL A 203 9.55 -3.32 -8.29
N GLU A 204 10.56 -4.08 -8.66
CA GLU A 204 11.68 -4.44 -7.80
C GLU A 204 12.92 -3.62 -8.22
N VAL A 205 13.46 -2.83 -7.30
CA VAL A 205 14.68 -2.07 -7.48
C VAL A 205 15.78 -2.72 -6.65
N THR A 206 16.92 -3.03 -7.26
CA THR A 206 18.05 -3.66 -6.55
C THR A 206 19.36 -2.95 -6.83
N ASN A 207 20.24 -2.96 -5.82
CA ASN A 207 21.56 -2.34 -5.87
C ASN A 207 21.53 -0.86 -6.28
N PHE A 208 20.46 -0.14 -5.92
CA PHE A 208 20.33 1.28 -6.24
C PHE A 208 21.50 2.09 -5.65
N PRO A 209 22.06 3.05 -6.41
CA PRO A 209 23.17 3.89 -5.93
C PRO A 209 22.68 4.95 -4.93
N GLY A 210 22.20 4.52 -3.78
CA GLY A 210 21.64 5.26 -2.68
C GLY A 210 21.08 4.30 -1.63
N ASP A 211 20.15 4.77 -0.81
CA ASP A 211 19.47 3.98 0.22
C ASP A 211 18.13 3.39 -0.27
N ASP A 212 17.48 2.60 0.59
CA ASP A 212 16.19 1.98 0.31
C ASP A 212 15.07 3.02 0.08
N ALA A 213 15.14 4.17 0.77
CA ALA A 213 14.15 5.23 0.59
C ALA A 213 14.25 5.88 -0.80
N GLU A 214 15.45 6.06 -1.31
CA GLU A 214 15.66 6.55 -2.68
C GLU A 214 15.30 5.51 -3.73
N ALA A 215 15.62 4.22 -3.50
CA ALA A 215 15.18 3.11 -4.34
C ALA A 215 13.66 3.04 -4.42
N ARG A 216 12.95 3.23 -3.30
CA ARG A 216 11.50 3.30 -3.22
C ARG A 216 10.93 4.47 -4.04
N LYS A 217 11.57 5.65 -3.97
CA LYS A 217 11.18 6.81 -4.80
C LYS A 217 11.29 6.50 -6.30
N LEU A 218 12.32 5.78 -6.73
CA LEU A 218 12.43 5.33 -8.12
C LEU A 218 11.29 4.37 -8.47
N GLY A 219 11.03 3.36 -7.63
CA GLY A 219 9.93 2.43 -7.84
C GLY A 219 8.57 3.14 -7.97
N ARG A 220 8.27 4.08 -7.05
CA ARG A 220 7.05 4.91 -7.12
C ARG A 220 7.01 5.78 -8.37
N HIS A 221 8.13 6.37 -8.77
CA HIS A 221 8.17 7.16 -10.01
C HIS A 221 7.82 6.34 -11.24
N VAL A 222 8.23 5.07 -11.28
CA VAL A 222 7.91 4.16 -12.40
C VAL A 222 6.43 3.76 -12.38
N VAL A 223 5.89 3.32 -11.22
CA VAL A 223 4.47 2.94 -11.14
C VAL A 223 3.53 4.13 -11.32
N ASN A 224 4.00 5.36 -11.18
CA ASN A 224 3.23 6.59 -11.39
C ASN A 224 3.41 7.19 -12.80
N SER A 225 4.23 6.59 -13.66
CA SER A 225 4.36 7.06 -15.04
C SER A 225 3.06 6.82 -15.83
N PRO A 226 2.29 7.86 -16.22
CA PRO A 226 1.00 7.67 -16.87
C PRO A 226 1.14 6.89 -18.18
N LEU A 227 2.21 7.16 -18.95
CA LEU A 227 2.44 6.46 -20.21
C LEU A 227 2.74 4.98 -19.99
N PHE A 228 3.50 4.63 -18.96
CA PHE A 228 3.80 3.24 -18.64
C PHE A 228 2.55 2.52 -18.10
N LYS A 229 1.80 3.15 -17.21
CA LYS A 229 0.53 2.61 -16.68
C LYS A 229 -0.49 2.34 -17.80
N CYS A 230 -0.62 3.26 -18.78
CA CYS A 230 -1.49 3.05 -19.94
C CYS A 230 -1.01 1.90 -20.83
N ALA A 231 0.30 1.74 -21.01
CA ALA A 231 0.84 0.60 -21.78
C ALA A 231 0.48 -0.73 -21.08
N VAL A 232 0.68 -0.81 -19.76
CA VAL A 232 0.29 -2.00 -18.99
C VAL A 232 -1.19 -2.28 -19.12
N SER A 233 -2.05 -1.27 -19.00
CA SER A 233 -3.51 -1.42 -19.18
C SER A 233 -3.91 -1.96 -20.54
N GLY A 234 -3.14 -1.66 -21.59
CA GLY A 234 -3.36 -2.14 -22.95
C GLY A 234 -2.64 -3.45 -23.29
N ASN A 235 -1.98 -4.09 -22.32
CA ASN A 235 -1.11 -5.26 -22.56
C ASN A 235 -0.01 -4.97 -23.60
N ASP A 236 0.45 -3.69 -23.67
CA ASP A 236 1.53 -3.23 -24.55
C ASP A 236 2.87 -3.28 -23.79
N PRO A 237 3.80 -4.17 -24.14
CA PRO A 237 5.10 -4.29 -23.48
C PRO A 237 6.04 -3.15 -23.90
N ASN A 238 5.62 -1.92 -23.72
CA ASN A 238 6.31 -0.72 -24.17
C ASN A 238 7.59 -0.47 -23.39
N THR A 239 8.65 -1.17 -23.78
CA THR A 239 9.97 -1.11 -23.15
C THR A 239 10.53 0.31 -23.14
N GLY A 240 10.23 1.11 -24.17
CA GLY A 240 10.65 2.52 -24.27
C GLY A 240 10.03 3.39 -23.19
N ARG A 241 8.76 3.19 -22.84
CA ARG A 241 8.09 3.96 -21.76
C ARG A 241 8.65 3.61 -20.39
N LEU A 242 8.96 2.33 -20.15
CA LEU A 242 9.60 1.90 -18.91
C LEU A 242 11.01 2.52 -18.78
N ALA A 243 11.84 2.38 -19.82
CA ALA A 243 13.17 2.96 -19.81
C ALA A 243 13.13 4.49 -19.66
N ALA A 244 12.17 5.18 -20.29
CA ALA A 244 11.96 6.61 -20.15
C ALA A 244 11.59 7.01 -18.72
N ALA A 245 10.75 6.24 -18.02
CA ALA A 245 10.40 6.51 -16.63
C ALA A 245 11.64 6.41 -15.72
N VAL A 246 12.44 5.34 -15.86
CA VAL A 246 13.68 5.18 -15.10
C VAL A 246 14.67 6.30 -15.44
N GLY A 247 14.87 6.58 -16.73
CA GLY A 247 15.78 7.62 -17.21
C GLY A 247 15.40 9.03 -16.73
N SER A 248 14.09 9.34 -16.70
CA SER A 248 13.58 10.60 -16.20
C SER A 248 13.89 10.81 -14.70
N PHE A 249 13.79 9.77 -13.89
CA PHE A 249 14.15 9.84 -12.47
C PHE A 249 15.67 10.02 -12.29
N MET A 250 16.45 9.18 -12.93
CA MET A 250 17.90 9.16 -12.77
C MET A 250 18.55 10.43 -13.33
N GLY A 251 18.04 10.96 -14.45
CA GLY A 251 18.54 12.20 -15.05
C GLY A 251 18.29 13.43 -14.19
N LYS A 252 17.19 13.46 -13.42
CA LYS A 252 16.94 14.53 -12.43
C LYS A 252 17.86 14.44 -11.22
N ARG A 253 18.33 13.24 -10.89
CA ARG A 253 19.24 13.00 -9.76
C ARG A 253 20.69 13.32 -10.11
N SER A 254 21.11 13.07 -11.34
CA SER A 254 22.47 13.31 -11.82
C SER A 254 22.47 13.69 -13.29
N GLU A 255 22.93 14.90 -13.60
CA GLU A 255 23.04 15.40 -14.99
C GLU A 255 23.97 14.54 -15.87
N ASN A 256 24.89 13.80 -15.26
CA ASN A 256 25.86 12.95 -15.96
C ASN A 256 25.40 11.48 -16.08
N TRP A 257 24.19 11.15 -15.65
CA TRP A 257 23.70 9.78 -15.77
C TRP A 257 23.24 9.49 -17.19
N THR A 258 23.88 8.51 -17.84
CA THR A 258 23.60 8.17 -19.25
C THR A 258 22.85 6.84 -19.41
N GLY A 259 22.74 6.03 -18.35
CA GLY A 259 22.14 4.68 -18.41
C GLY A 259 22.96 3.66 -19.23
N GLU A 260 24.12 4.07 -19.76
CA GLU A 260 24.90 3.24 -20.68
C GLU A 260 25.62 2.08 -20.01
N ARG A 261 25.81 2.10 -18.68
CA ARG A 261 26.52 1.05 -17.97
C ARG A 261 25.79 0.63 -16.72
N GLY A 262 25.70 -0.67 -16.55
CA GLY A 262 25.26 -1.29 -15.31
C GLY A 262 23.76 -1.21 -15.02
N LEU A 263 22.94 -0.62 -15.89
CA LEU A 263 21.49 -0.69 -15.77
C LEU A 263 20.95 -1.88 -16.56
N GLU A 264 20.14 -2.70 -15.90
CA GLU A 264 19.38 -3.77 -16.52
C GLU A 264 17.92 -3.63 -16.13
N LEU A 265 17.01 -3.65 -17.12
CA LEU A 265 15.58 -3.65 -16.90
C LEU A 265 14.99 -4.97 -17.36
N THR A 266 14.08 -5.50 -16.56
CA THR A 266 13.33 -6.70 -16.89
C THR A 266 11.83 -6.44 -16.90
N LEU A 267 11.10 -7.16 -17.75
CA LEU A 267 9.65 -7.25 -17.73
C LEU A 267 9.27 -8.74 -17.68
N GLY A 268 8.60 -9.16 -16.60
CA GLY A 268 8.48 -10.57 -16.28
C GLY A 268 9.85 -11.21 -16.07
N SER A 269 10.11 -12.29 -16.81
CA SER A 269 11.41 -12.98 -16.79
C SER A 269 12.39 -12.52 -17.87
N ARG A 270 11.99 -11.57 -18.74
CA ARG A 270 12.81 -11.14 -19.88
C ARG A 270 13.58 -9.88 -19.58
N VAL A 271 14.86 -9.86 -19.90
CA VAL A 271 15.67 -8.65 -20.00
C VAL A 271 15.21 -7.88 -21.24
N ILE A 272 14.82 -6.61 -21.05
CA ILE A 272 14.32 -5.75 -22.12
C ILE A 272 15.24 -4.55 -22.40
N PHE A 273 16.15 -4.25 -21.48
CA PHE A 273 17.14 -3.21 -21.62
C PHE A 273 18.39 -3.58 -20.82
N LYS A 274 19.55 -3.40 -21.41
CA LYS A 274 20.82 -3.72 -20.78
C LYS A 274 21.93 -2.87 -21.35
N ASP A 275 22.74 -2.26 -20.49
CA ASP A 275 23.95 -1.51 -20.83
C ASP A 275 23.74 -0.47 -21.97
N GLY A 276 22.62 0.28 -21.89
CA GLY A 276 22.30 1.33 -22.89
C GLY A 276 21.57 0.85 -24.13
N GLN A 277 21.27 -0.45 -24.25
CA GLN A 277 20.63 -1.02 -25.44
C GLN A 277 19.34 -1.74 -25.08
N PHE A 278 18.34 -1.60 -25.98
CA PHE A 278 17.11 -2.42 -25.90
C PHE A 278 17.39 -3.83 -26.41
N VAL A 279 16.83 -4.81 -25.70
CA VAL A 279 16.81 -6.21 -26.09
C VAL A 279 15.39 -6.50 -26.58
N LEU A 280 15.21 -6.57 -27.90
CA LEU A 280 13.88 -6.73 -28.54
C LEU A 280 13.70 -8.09 -29.18
N GLU A 281 14.74 -8.92 -29.19
CA GLU A 281 14.74 -10.25 -29.80
C GLU A 281 15.38 -11.28 -28.86
N THR A 282 15.00 -12.55 -29.04
CA THR A 282 15.69 -13.67 -28.40
C THR A 282 17.05 -13.92 -29.04
N ASP A 283 17.86 -14.80 -28.43
CA ASP A 283 19.14 -15.24 -29.02
C ASP A 283 18.96 -15.93 -30.39
N GLU A 284 17.75 -16.45 -30.68
CA GLU A 284 17.41 -17.03 -31.99
C GLU A 284 16.83 -15.99 -32.96
N GLY A 285 16.79 -14.70 -32.59
CA GLY A 285 16.29 -13.61 -33.47
C GLY A 285 14.77 -13.52 -33.55
N LEU A 286 14.04 -14.06 -32.57
CA LEU A 286 12.59 -13.93 -32.46
C LEU A 286 12.22 -12.70 -31.66
N ALA A 287 11.25 -11.92 -32.12
CA ALA A 287 10.72 -10.77 -31.38
C ALA A 287 10.06 -11.24 -30.08
N ILE A 288 10.35 -10.51 -28.98
CA ILE A 288 9.83 -10.85 -27.64
C ILE A 288 8.50 -10.14 -27.31
N GLU A 289 8.01 -9.28 -28.20
CA GLU A 289 6.84 -8.43 -27.96
C GLU A 289 5.57 -9.23 -27.69
N ASP A 290 5.27 -10.23 -28.54
CA ASP A 290 4.07 -11.07 -28.38
C ASP A 290 4.12 -11.87 -27.07
N GLU A 291 5.30 -12.44 -26.73
CA GLU A 291 5.47 -13.17 -25.47
C GLU A 291 5.22 -12.27 -24.26
N LEU A 292 5.74 -11.04 -24.29
CA LEU A 292 5.55 -10.09 -23.20
C LEU A 292 4.11 -9.58 -23.12
N SER A 293 3.45 -9.37 -24.26
CA SER A 293 2.02 -9.02 -24.31
C SER A 293 1.15 -10.13 -23.72
N ASP A 294 1.42 -11.39 -24.06
CA ASP A 294 0.72 -12.54 -23.49
C ASP A 294 0.98 -12.70 -21.98
N TYR A 295 2.22 -12.45 -21.55
CA TYR A 295 2.57 -12.41 -20.12
C TYR A 295 1.75 -11.35 -19.37
N MET A 296 1.65 -10.13 -19.90
CA MET A 296 0.87 -9.05 -19.30
C MET A 296 -0.62 -9.38 -19.28
N ARG A 297 -1.18 -9.89 -20.41
CA ARG A 297 -2.57 -10.33 -20.50
C ARG A 297 -2.90 -11.43 -19.49
N ALA A 298 -1.96 -12.33 -19.23
CA ALA A 298 -2.14 -13.38 -18.23
C ALA A 298 -2.15 -12.84 -16.78
N ALA A 299 -1.71 -11.61 -16.55
CA ALA A 299 -1.76 -10.91 -15.26
C ALA A 299 -2.99 -10.00 -15.13
N GLU A 300 -3.77 -9.81 -16.19
CA GLU A 300 -5.02 -9.06 -16.16
C GLU A 300 -6.07 -9.79 -15.31
N PHE A 301 -6.87 -9.04 -14.58
CA PHE A 301 -8.01 -9.56 -13.83
C PHE A 301 -9.26 -8.71 -14.04
N GLU A 302 -10.41 -9.38 -14.06
CA GLU A 302 -11.69 -8.71 -14.13
C GLU A 302 -12.05 -8.09 -12.79
N PRO A 303 -12.44 -6.80 -12.74
CA PRO A 303 -12.95 -6.16 -11.53
C PRO A 303 -14.24 -6.85 -11.07
N THR A 304 -14.17 -7.50 -9.92
CA THR A 304 -15.34 -8.16 -9.30
C THR A 304 -15.66 -7.54 -7.96
N GLN A 305 -16.87 -7.78 -7.43
CA GLN A 305 -17.23 -7.39 -6.07
C GLN A 305 -16.54 -8.25 -5.00
N THR A 306 -16.01 -9.40 -5.40
CA THR A 306 -15.23 -10.28 -4.54
C THR A 306 -13.74 -10.07 -4.80
N PHE A 307 -12.91 -10.41 -3.84
CA PHE A 307 -11.47 -10.37 -3.99
C PHE A 307 -11.03 -11.25 -5.18
N PRO A 308 -10.24 -10.72 -6.12
CA PRO A 308 -9.75 -11.53 -7.22
C PRO A 308 -8.85 -12.65 -6.69
N GLU A 309 -9.19 -13.89 -7.01
CA GLU A 309 -8.48 -15.09 -6.54
C GLU A 309 -7.09 -15.27 -7.18
N HIS A 310 -6.52 -14.25 -7.82
CA HIS A 310 -5.20 -14.38 -8.37
C HIS A 310 -4.22 -13.38 -7.76
N SER A 311 -2.99 -13.84 -7.57
CA SER A 311 -1.86 -13.07 -7.05
C SER A 311 -0.89 -12.62 -8.15
N LYS A 312 -1.27 -12.72 -9.43
CA LYS A 312 -0.39 -12.35 -10.53
C LYS A 312 -0.18 -10.85 -10.60
N THR A 313 1.04 -10.46 -10.94
CA THR A 313 1.45 -9.07 -11.12
C THR A 313 2.26 -8.94 -12.41
N VAL A 314 2.25 -7.76 -13.00
CA VAL A 314 3.21 -7.39 -14.04
C VAL A 314 4.51 -6.99 -13.35
N LYS A 315 5.49 -7.88 -13.35
CA LYS A 315 6.77 -7.68 -12.66
C LYS A 315 7.73 -6.89 -13.51
N VAL A 316 8.34 -5.89 -12.91
CA VAL A 316 9.37 -5.03 -13.47
C VAL A 316 10.59 -5.08 -12.57
N GLY A 317 11.74 -5.46 -13.12
CA GLY A 317 13.01 -5.37 -12.41
C GLY A 317 13.83 -4.17 -12.88
N ILE A 318 14.45 -3.48 -11.95
CA ILE A 318 15.38 -2.38 -12.17
C ILE A 318 16.65 -2.69 -11.39
N HIS A 319 17.68 -3.20 -12.09
CA HIS A 319 18.89 -3.75 -11.48
C HIS A 319 20.09 -2.88 -11.82
N PHE A 320 20.76 -2.32 -10.80
CA PHE A 320 22.00 -1.60 -10.95
C PHE A 320 23.17 -2.56 -10.70
N ARG A 321 23.85 -3.02 -11.78
CA ARG A 321 24.88 -4.06 -11.71
C ARG A 321 26.28 -3.53 -11.44
N GLU A 322 26.59 -2.32 -11.97
CA GLU A 322 27.88 -1.67 -11.80
C GLU A 322 27.72 -0.37 -11.00
N ASN A 323 28.66 -0.10 -10.10
CA ASN A 323 28.62 1.06 -9.20
C ASN A 323 27.33 1.18 -8.39
N GLY A 324 26.64 0.06 -8.20
CA GLY A 324 25.43 -0.02 -7.38
C GLY A 324 25.75 0.26 -5.91
N GLY A 325 24.77 0.83 -5.22
CA GLY A 325 24.75 0.94 -3.77
C GLY A 325 24.12 -0.29 -3.11
N SER A 326 23.62 -0.10 -1.90
CA SER A 326 22.88 -1.14 -1.17
C SER A 326 21.37 -0.93 -1.20
N GLY A 327 20.90 0.15 -1.82
CA GLY A 327 19.48 0.48 -1.84
C GLY A 327 18.64 -0.55 -2.59
N SER A 328 17.56 -0.99 -1.96
CA SER A 328 16.59 -1.90 -2.55
C SER A 328 15.17 -1.49 -2.15
N ALA A 329 14.22 -1.75 -3.03
CA ALA A 329 12.82 -1.52 -2.73
C ALA A 329 11.94 -2.41 -3.60
N ARG A 330 10.77 -2.73 -3.06
CA ARG A 330 9.68 -3.39 -3.78
C ARG A 330 8.46 -2.48 -3.70
N VAL A 331 7.93 -2.08 -4.84
CA VAL A 331 6.84 -1.11 -4.94
C VAL A 331 5.72 -1.71 -5.77
N PHE A 332 4.48 -1.57 -5.28
CA PHE A 332 3.30 -1.98 -6.04
C PHE A 332 2.53 -0.77 -6.55
N GLY A 333 2.03 -0.87 -7.76
CA GLY A 333 1.15 0.13 -8.37
C GLY A 333 0.06 -0.51 -9.20
N SER A 334 -0.92 0.30 -9.58
CA SER A 334 -1.97 -0.10 -10.52
C SER A 334 -1.68 0.41 -11.93
N ASP A 335 -2.28 -0.22 -12.93
CA ASP A 335 -2.38 0.34 -14.27
C ASP A 335 -3.30 1.57 -14.31
N LEU A 336 -3.42 2.22 -15.47
CA LEU A 336 -4.31 3.36 -15.69
C LEU A 336 -5.28 3.05 -16.84
N THR A 337 -6.55 2.89 -16.47
CA THR A 337 -7.62 2.48 -17.36
C THR A 337 -8.60 3.63 -17.66
N SER A 338 -9.46 3.47 -18.65
CA SER A 338 -10.60 4.36 -18.88
C SER A 338 -11.60 4.35 -17.72
N ASP A 339 -11.69 3.24 -16.98
CA ASP A 339 -12.59 3.10 -15.84
C ASP A 339 -12.15 3.97 -14.67
N TYR A 340 -10.82 4.10 -14.42
CA TYR A 340 -10.30 5.05 -13.44
C TYR A 340 -10.76 6.48 -13.76
N VAL A 341 -10.63 6.90 -15.02
CA VAL A 341 -11.06 8.24 -15.46
C VAL A 341 -12.56 8.42 -15.28
N SER A 342 -13.35 7.41 -15.63
CA SER A 342 -14.82 7.46 -15.50
C SER A 342 -15.28 7.57 -14.06
N ILE A 343 -14.67 6.82 -13.15
CA ILE A 343 -14.97 6.85 -11.71
C ILE A 343 -14.65 8.23 -11.13
N ASN A 344 -13.49 8.80 -11.47
CA ASN A 344 -13.03 10.05 -10.89
C ASN A 344 -13.60 11.33 -11.55
N ALA A 345 -14.11 11.22 -12.78
CA ALA A 345 -14.70 12.36 -13.49
C ALA A 345 -16.04 12.82 -12.88
N ASP A 346 -16.75 11.95 -12.17
CA ASP A 346 -18.06 12.25 -11.55
C ASP A 346 -18.10 11.90 -10.04
N TYR A 347 -16.95 11.93 -9.39
CA TYR A 347 -16.82 11.64 -7.95
C TYR A 347 -17.41 12.78 -7.12
N ARG A 348 -18.65 12.62 -6.66
CA ARG A 348 -19.38 13.55 -5.78
C ARG A 348 -19.95 12.90 -4.53
N SER A 349 -19.63 11.66 -4.28
CA SER A 349 -20.17 10.89 -3.15
C SER A 349 -19.22 10.86 -1.96
#